data_a7f1cb7db3f30f874567a3a0d0a1dc1f
#
_entry.id   a7f1cb7db3f30f874567a3a0d0a1dc1f
#
_cell.length_a   1.000
_cell.length_b   1.000
_cell.length_c   1.000
_cell.angle_alpha   90.00
_cell.angle_beta   90.00
_cell.angle_gamma   90.00
#
_symmetry.space_group_name_H-M   'P 1'
#
loop_
_entity.id
_entity.type
_entity.pdbx_description
1 polymer ?
#
loop_
_entity_poly.entity_id
_entity_poly.type
_entity_poly.pdbx_seq_one_letter_code
_entity_poly.pdbx_strand_id
1 'polypeptide(L)'
;MKHGDDEHDALGAQPFAVAVHLEVRRSRSANAHVAEHLRIHPRMLARLGARPRQQARVSHRGKTALFTLIPDTDPTAIDTIRIAECGRRRLGVEPGHAVSLDLRCIDPGMTERQARIDGEFIERLVDDGHHRRLAVLAPHGGAIEARTDRQAEQVVDLLGSGNSTLWTCKGWRPDGNAYSAWHISSGDLSVHSFPLLRSLAARPFRWAVSFHGYSGTEVLVGGLAPDRLRSDVRNAIARVLDGSGVGVRVADPGERCSGRSPANLVNRLTVDAAGGVQIEQCLAARMKYGSAIADAVSGVYKSWISPDPGVDTALRFLP
;
A
#
# COMPACT_ATOMS: atom_id res chain seq x y z
N MET A 1 17.31 -2.96 -51.45
CA MET A 1 17.33 -4.39 -51.09
C MET A 1 17.84 -4.54 -49.68
N LYS A 2 17.14 -5.34 -48.93
CA LYS A 2 17.26 -5.81 -47.55
C LYS A 2 16.59 -4.96 -46.50
N HIS A 3 15.46 -5.49 -46.11
CA HIS A 3 14.66 -5.22 -44.93
C HIS A 3 15.49 -5.50 -43.67
N GLY A 4 15.38 -4.59 -42.69
CA GLY A 4 15.76 -4.83 -41.32
C GLY A 4 14.46 -4.96 -40.52
N ASP A 5 14.23 -6.15 -39.98
CA ASP A 5 13.08 -6.51 -39.21
C ASP A 5 13.15 -5.82 -37.85
N ASP A 6 12.13 -5.00 -37.54
CA ASP A 6 11.88 -4.50 -36.20
C ASP A 6 11.38 -5.64 -35.31
N GLU A 7 12.25 -6.17 -34.46
CA GLU A 7 11.88 -7.01 -33.33
C GLU A 7 11.16 -6.14 -32.29
N HIS A 8 9.85 -6.06 -32.39
CA HIS A 8 8.98 -5.72 -31.26
C HIS A 8 9.08 -6.82 -30.23
N ASP A 9 9.87 -6.55 -29.21
CA ASP A 9 9.97 -7.37 -28.02
C ASP A 9 8.59 -7.50 -27.36
N ALA A 10 7.96 -8.62 -27.62
CA ALA A 10 6.67 -9.00 -27.07
C ALA A 10 6.84 -9.09 -25.54
N LEU A 11 6.18 -8.19 -24.81
CA LEU A 11 5.94 -8.32 -23.39
C LEU A 11 5.35 -9.71 -23.14
N GLY A 12 6.20 -10.64 -22.71
CA GLY A 12 5.87 -12.03 -22.51
C GLY A 12 4.64 -12.19 -21.62
N ALA A 13 3.62 -12.83 -22.15
CA ALA A 13 2.44 -13.25 -21.41
C ALA A 13 2.91 -14.00 -20.16
N GLN A 14 2.64 -13.44 -18.98
CA GLN A 14 2.90 -14.10 -17.71
C GLN A 14 2.14 -15.43 -17.69
N PRO A 15 2.78 -16.55 -17.32
CA PRO A 15 2.11 -17.83 -17.29
C PRO A 15 0.87 -17.74 -16.37
N PHE A 16 -0.23 -18.30 -16.82
CA PHE A 16 -1.48 -18.39 -16.06
C PHE A 16 -1.17 -18.89 -14.65
N ALA A 17 -1.56 -18.12 -13.64
CA ALA A 17 -1.38 -18.51 -12.26
C ALA A 17 -2.13 -19.83 -12.02
N VAL A 18 -1.41 -20.90 -11.77
CA VAL A 18 -2.00 -22.17 -11.37
C VAL A 18 -2.42 -22.02 -9.92
N ALA A 19 -3.72 -22.09 -9.66
CA ALA A 19 -4.23 -22.16 -8.31
C ALA A 19 -3.73 -23.45 -7.65
N VAL A 20 -2.97 -23.33 -6.57
CA VAL A 20 -2.46 -24.46 -5.82
C VAL A 20 -3.33 -24.68 -4.60
N HIS A 21 -3.83 -25.90 -4.42
CA HIS A 21 -4.57 -26.28 -3.22
C HIS A 21 -3.59 -26.67 -2.13
N LEU A 22 -3.66 -25.98 -0.98
CA LEU A 22 -2.78 -26.19 0.16
C LEU A 22 -3.59 -26.42 1.42
N GLU A 23 -3.13 -27.33 2.28
CA GLU A 23 -3.76 -27.58 3.58
C GLU A 23 -3.37 -26.49 4.59
N VAL A 24 -4.33 -25.96 5.32
CA VAL A 24 -4.13 -24.98 6.38
C VAL A 24 -3.70 -25.65 7.68
N ARG A 25 -2.64 -25.14 8.31
CA ARG A 25 -2.19 -25.51 9.65
C ARG A 25 -2.14 -24.32 10.59
N ARG A 26 -2.14 -24.59 11.90
CA ARG A 26 -1.98 -23.52 12.91
C ARG A 26 -0.57 -22.91 12.84
N SER A 27 -0.48 -21.58 12.88
CA SER A 27 0.80 -20.91 13.11
C SER A 27 1.13 -20.97 14.60
N ARG A 28 2.40 -21.21 14.91
CA ARG A 28 2.91 -21.19 16.30
C ARG A 28 3.16 -19.77 16.83
N SER A 29 3.09 -18.74 15.98
CA SER A 29 3.33 -17.34 16.35
C SER A 29 2.05 -16.74 16.94
N ALA A 30 2.15 -16.22 18.17
CA ALA A 30 1.05 -15.59 18.91
C ALA A 30 0.84 -14.10 18.60
N ASN A 31 1.65 -13.50 17.73
CA ASN A 31 1.63 -12.05 17.50
C ASN A 31 0.46 -11.58 16.65
N ALA A 32 -0.30 -10.61 17.11
CA ALA A 32 -1.46 -10.01 16.46
C ALA A 32 -1.17 -9.35 15.10
N HIS A 33 0.09 -9.00 14.83
CA HIS A 33 0.56 -8.49 13.52
C HIS A 33 0.61 -9.54 12.40
N VAL A 34 0.13 -10.75 12.65
CA VAL A 34 0.25 -11.92 11.77
C VAL A 34 -1.07 -12.22 11.04
N ALA A 35 -2.11 -11.39 11.20
CA ALA A 35 -3.39 -11.62 10.53
C ALA A 35 -3.27 -11.62 8.99
N GLU A 36 -2.32 -10.90 8.47
CA GLU A 36 -2.04 -10.73 7.04
C GLU A 36 -0.90 -11.63 6.54
N HIS A 37 -0.32 -12.46 7.41
CA HIS A 37 0.79 -13.34 7.05
C HIS A 37 0.34 -14.78 6.85
N LEU A 38 0.86 -15.38 5.79
CA LEU A 38 0.74 -16.80 5.49
C LEU A 38 2.16 -17.37 5.41
N ARG A 39 2.45 -18.37 6.25
CA ARG A 39 3.73 -19.07 6.22
C ARG A 39 3.70 -20.21 5.24
N ILE A 40 4.70 -20.31 4.40
CA ILE A 40 4.81 -21.26 3.31
C ILE A 40 6.26 -21.73 3.17
N HIS A 41 6.45 -23.04 2.90
CA HIS A 41 7.80 -23.59 2.78
C HIS A 41 8.56 -23.01 1.58
N PRO A 42 9.88 -22.70 1.68
CA PRO A 42 10.66 -22.11 0.60
C PRO A 42 10.62 -22.91 -0.71
N ARG A 43 10.59 -24.26 -0.65
CA ARG A 43 10.43 -25.11 -1.86
C ARG A 43 9.09 -24.88 -2.55
N MET A 44 8.02 -24.63 -1.81
CA MET A 44 6.72 -24.30 -2.39
C MET A 44 6.74 -22.90 -3.01
N LEU A 45 7.37 -21.91 -2.35
CA LEU A 45 7.59 -20.59 -2.96
C LEU A 45 8.29 -20.71 -4.31
N ALA A 46 9.37 -21.50 -4.37
CA ALA A 46 10.12 -21.75 -5.61
C ALA A 46 9.25 -22.42 -6.70
N ARG A 47 8.45 -23.45 -6.33
CA ARG A 47 7.52 -24.12 -7.26
C ARG A 47 6.45 -23.17 -7.82
N LEU A 48 6.00 -22.22 -7.03
CA LEU A 48 5.03 -21.19 -7.44
C LEU A 48 5.68 -20.04 -8.23
N GLY A 49 7.01 -19.96 -8.30
CA GLY A 49 7.70 -18.78 -8.82
C GLY A 49 7.50 -17.54 -7.96
N ALA A 50 7.11 -17.74 -6.69
CA ALA A 50 6.84 -16.65 -5.75
C ALA A 50 8.10 -16.20 -5.02
N ARG A 51 8.12 -14.93 -4.62
CA ARG A 51 9.19 -14.35 -3.81
C ARG A 51 8.78 -14.25 -2.34
N PRO A 52 9.72 -14.35 -1.39
CA PRO A 52 9.46 -13.99 0.00
C PRO A 52 8.85 -12.59 0.12
N ARG A 53 7.84 -12.45 0.97
CA ARG A 53 7.06 -11.22 1.22
C ARG A 53 6.21 -10.73 0.03
N GLN A 54 6.08 -11.49 -1.04
CA GLN A 54 5.08 -11.26 -2.09
C GLN A 54 3.68 -11.50 -1.52
N GLN A 55 2.68 -10.75 -1.99
CA GLN A 55 1.29 -11.01 -1.67
C GLN A 55 0.73 -12.10 -2.57
N ALA A 56 -0.27 -12.79 -2.04
CA ALA A 56 -1.09 -13.75 -2.77
C ALA A 56 -2.56 -13.61 -2.35
N ARG A 57 -3.46 -13.90 -3.26
CA ARG A 57 -4.87 -14.15 -2.98
C ARG A 57 -5.02 -15.55 -2.44
N VAL A 58 -5.68 -15.70 -1.31
CA VAL A 58 -6.03 -17.00 -0.75
C VAL A 58 -7.54 -17.09 -0.68
N SER A 59 -8.09 -18.17 -1.23
CA SER A 59 -9.53 -18.36 -1.36
C SER A 59 -10.00 -19.66 -0.73
N HIS A 60 -11.17 -19.59 -0.06
CA HIS A 60 -11.86 -20.74 0.50
C HIS A 60 -13.37 -20.51 0.45
N ARG A 61 -14.12 -21.43 -0.22
CA ARG A 61 -15.59 -21.41 -0.29
C ARG A 61 -16.16 -20.03 -0.63
N GLY A 62 -15.62 -19.38 -1.67
CA GLY A 62 -16.07 -18.06 -2.13
C GLY A 62 -15.57 -16.87 -1.33
N LYS A 63 -14.88 -17.07 -0.21
CA LYS A 63 -14.17 -15.98 0.50
C LYS A 63 -12.76 -15.88 -0.01
N THR A 64 -12.29 -14.65 -0.24
CA THR A 64 -10.92 -14.36 -0.67
C THR A 64 -10.33 -13.29 0.22
N ALA A 65 -9.03 -13.42 0.55
CA ALA A 65 -8.27 -12.39 1.23
C ALA A 65 -6.82 -12.36 0.72
N LEU A 66 -6.17 -11.20 0.82
CA LEU A 66 -4.75 -11.04 0.54
C LEU A 66 -3.90 -11.45 1.74
N PHE A 67 -2.82 -12.15 1.48
CA PHE A 67 -1.82 -12.52 2.47
C PHE A 67 -0.42 -12.24 1.95
N THR A 68 0.48 -11.86 2.85
CA THR A 68 1.92 -11.77 2.59
C THR A 68 2.56 -13.13 2.83
N LEU A 69 3.29 -13.66 1.85
CA LEU A 69 3.95 -14.95 1.91
C LEU A 69 5.23 -14.86 2.74
N ILE A 70 5.24 -15.52 3.88
CA ILE A 70 6.39 -15.55 4.79
C ILE A 70 7.05 -16.93 4.72
N PRO A 71 8.36 -17.04 4.45
CA PRO A 71 9.05 -18.31 4.45
C PRO A 71 8.89 -19.07 5.78
N ASP A 72 8.57 -20.35 5.70
CA ASP A 72 8.49 -21.28 6.84
C ASP A 72 9.50 -22.41 6.62
N THR A 73 10.49 -22.48 7.49
CA THR A 73 11.59 -23.46 7.40
C THR A 73 11.26 -24.79 8.08
N ASP A 74 10.05 -24.98 8.61
CA ASP A 74 9.65 -26.26 9.17
C ASP A 74 9.64 -27.34 8.07
N PRO A 75 10.47 -28.38 8.16
CA PRO A 75 10.63 -29.38 7.12
C PRO A 75 9.37 -30.23 6.88
N THR A 76 8.43 -30.24 7.83
CA THR A 76 7.17 -30.98 7.72
C THR A 76 6.06 -30.21 7.01
N ALA A 77 6.34 -28.99 6.56
CA ALA A 77 5.33 -28.05 6.03
C ALA A 77 5.37 -27.91 4.49
N ILE A 78 6.01 -28.83 3.75
CA ILE A 78 6.29 -28.62 2.31
C ILE A 78 5.02 -28.37 1.50
N ASP A 79 3.97 -29.15 1.70
CA ASP A 79 2.71 -29.06 0.98
C ASP A 79 1.58 -28.42 1.81
N THR A 80 1.96 -27.66 2.83
CA THR A 80 1.02 -26.99 3.73
C THR A 80 1.35 -25.53 3.91
N ILE A 81 0.35 -24.74 4.33
CA ILE A 81 0.52 -23.38 4.76
C ILE A 81 0.14 -23.25 6.23
N ARG A 82 0.74 -22.25 6.90
CA ARG A 82 0.38 -21.93 8.28
C ARG A 82 -0.15 -20.52 8.38
N ILE A 83 -1.35 -20.42 8.95
CA ILE A 83 -2.05 -19.16 9.15
C ILE A 83 -2.40 -19.04 10.63
N ALA A 84 -2.11 -17.88 11.24
CA ALA A 84 -2.52 -17.55 12.59
C ALA A 84 -4.05 -17.53 12.70
N GLU A 85 -4.59 -17.68 13.90
CA GLU A 85 -6.05 -17.71 14.13
C GLU A 85 -6.74 -16.45 13.59
N CYS A 86 -6.17 -15.25 13.84
CA CYS A 86 -6.69 -13.99 13.31
C CYS A 86 -6.71 -13.98 11.77
N GLY A 87 -5.71 -14.55 11.12
CA GLY A 87 -5.66 -14.72 9.66
C GLY A 87 -6.68 -15.74 9.16
N ARG A 88 -6.86 -16.86 9.87
CA ARG A 88 -7.88 -17.87 9.51
C ARG A 88 -9.30 -17.27 9.56
N ARG A 89 -9.59 -16.40 10.53
CA ARG A 89 -10.89 -15.70 10.62
C ARG A 89 -11.19 -14.85 9.39
N ARG A 90 -10.17 -14.28 8.71
CA ARG A 90 -10.35 -13.52 7.45
C ARG A 90 -10.99 -14.37 6.35
N LEU A 91 -10.67 -15.67 6.30
CA LEU A 91 -11.15 -16.62 5.29
C LEU A 91 -12.28 -17.54 5.81
N GLY A 92 -12.49 -17.57 7.10
CA GLY A 92 -13.39 -18.57 7.72
C GLY A 92 -12.87 -20.01 7.58
N VAL A 93 -11.54 -20.18 7.75
CA VAL A 93 -10.90 -21.52 7.62
C VAL A 93 -10.42 -22.04 8.98
N GLU A 94 -10.42 -23.36 9.10
CA GLU A 94 -9.85 -24.09 10.23
C GLU A 94 -8.69 -24.98 9.77
N PRO A 95 -7.82 -25.43 10.68
CA PRO A 95 -6.78 -26.40 10.36
C PRO A 95 -7.38 -27.66 9.71
N GLY A 96 -6.72 -28.15 8.66
CA GLY A 96 -7.21 -29.28 7.84
C GLY A 96 -8.02 -28.86 6.62
N HIS A 97 -8.47 -27.59 6.53
CA HIS A 97 -9.16 -27.12 5.33
C HIS A 97 -8.16 -26.90 4.19
N ALA A 98 -8.59 -27.21 2.96
CA ALA A 98 -7.87 -26.84 1.74
C ALA A 98 -8.22 -25.41 1.30
N VAL A 99 -7.23 -24.67 0.81
CA VAL A 99 -7.40 -23.35 0.23
C VAL A 99 -6.75 -23.27 -1.15
N SER A 100 -7.22 -22.37 -2.00
CA SER A 100 -6.58 -22.02 -3.26
C SER A 100 -5.68 -20.81 -3.05
N LEU A 101 -4.50 -20.80 -3.68
CA LEU A 101 -3.55 -19.70 -3.66
C LEU A 101 -3.28 -19.23 -5.10
N ASP A 102 -3.41 -17.92 -5.34
CA ASP A 102 -3.12 -17.26 -6.60
C ASP A 102 -2.17 -16.07 -6.34
N LEU A 103 -1.05 -16.00 -7.06
CA LEU A 103 -0.09 -14.89 -6.95
C LEU A 103 -0.56 -13.62 -7.63
N ARG A 104 -1.58 -13.69 -8.47
CA ARG A 104 -2.15 -12.54 -9.14
C ARG A 104 -3.06 -11.76 -8.18
N CYS A 105 -2.51 -10.73 -7.55
CA CYS A 105 -3.26 -9.88 -6.63
C CYS A 105 -4.17 -8.88 -7.34
N ILE A 106 -3.76 -8.41 -8.53
CA ILE A 106 -4.41 -7.36 -9.30
C ILE A 106 -4.84 -7.91 -10.66
N ASP A 107 -6.05 -7.55 -11.09
CA ASP A 107 -6.49 -7.66 -12.47
C ASP A 107 -6.30 -6.28 -13.15
N PRO A 108 -5.33 -6.13 -14.08
CA PRO A 108 -5.06 -4.84 -14.73
C PRO A 108 -6.22 -4.31 -15.56
N GLY A 109 -7.10 -5.19 -16.06
CA GLY A 109 -8.25 -4.84 -16.90
C GLY A 109 -9.46 -4.36 -16.11
N MET A 110 -9.48 -4.58 -14.78
CA MET A 110 -10.65 -4.28 -13.97
C MET A 110 -10.84 -2.78 -13.76
N THR A 111 -12.02 -2.27 -14.08
CA THR A 111 -12.40 -0.88 -13.80
C THR A 111 -12.79 -0.70 -12.33
N GLU A 112 -12.72 0.53 -11.80
CA GLU A 112 -13.18 0.82 -10.43
C GLU A 112 -14.67 0.49 -10.25
N ARG A 113 -15.49 0.79 -11.26
CA ARG A 113 -16.93 0.46 -11.22
C ARG A 113 -17.15 -1.05 -11.08
N GLN A 114 -16.44 -1.85 -11.86
CA GLN A 114 -16.54 -3.30 -11.80
C GLN A 114 -16.07 -3.83 -10.45
N ALA A 115 -14.91 -3.36 -9.96
CA ALA A 115 -14.38 -3.75 -8.66
C ALA A 115 -15.35 -3.46 -7.50
N ARG A 116 -16.10 -2.36 -7.57
CA ARG A 116 -17.14 -2.04 -6.57
C ARG A 116 -18.30 -3.02 -6.60
N ILE A 117 -18.73 -3.41 -7.80
CA ILE A 117 -19.86 -4.34 -8.00
C ILE A 117 -19.44 -5.74 -7.53
N ASP A 118 -18.27 -6.20 -7.95
CA ASP A 118 -17.78 -7.56 -7.71
C ASP A 118 -17.12 -7.72 -6.32
N GLY A 119 -16.90 -6.60 -5.60
CA GLY A 119 -16.24 -6.64 -4.31
C GLY A 119 -14.74 -6.93 -4.39
N GLU A 120 -14.09 -6.41 -5.41
CA GLU A 120 -12.71 -6.69 -5.79
C GLU A 120 -11.72 -5.61 -5.36
N PHE A 121 -10.43 -5.90 -5.62
CA PHE A 121 -9.28 -5.08 -5.26
C PHE A 121 -8.53 -4.67 -6.53
N ILE A 122 -8.23 -3.38 -6.64
CA ILE A 122 -7.57 -2.77 -7.80
C ILE A 122 -6.40 -1.89 -7.38
N GLU A 123 -5.47 -1.69 -8.30
CA GLU A 123 -4.35 -0.75 -8.23
C GLU A 123 -4.55 0.37 -9.25
N ARG A 124 -4.17 1.61 -8.90
CA ARG A 124 -4.25 2.79 -9.77
C ARG A 124 -3.00 3.63 -9.66
N LEU A 125 -2.60 4.21 -10.78
CA LEU A 125 -1.47 5.13 -10.89
C LEU A 125 -1.88 6.30 -11.79
N VAL A 126 -1.58 7.54 -11.34
CA VAL A 126 -1.56 8.74 -12.18
C VAL A 126 -0.15 9.33 -12.07
N ASP A 127 0.59 9.31 -13.16
CA ASP A 127 2.02 9.63 -13.19
C ASP A 127 2.42 10.18 -14.56
N ASP A 128 3.26 11.21 -14.60
CA ASP A 128 3.85 11.72 -15.83
C ASP A 128 5.10 10.95 -16.28
N GLY A 129 5.59 10.04 -15.43
CA GLY A 129 6.78 9.23 -15.69
C GLY A 129 8.11 9.94 -15.47
N HIS A 130 8.13 11.23 -15.16
CA HIS A 130 9.36 12.05 -15.22
C HIS A 130 9.75 12.69 -13.89
N HIS A 131 8.83 13.36 -13.18
CA HIS A 131 9.20 14.08 -11.98
C HIS A 131 9.53 13.15 -10.80
N ARG A 132 10.32 13.67 -9.85
CA ARG A 132 10.70 13.01 -8.60
C ARG A 132 10.36 13.88 -7.37
N ARG A 133 9.34 14.72 -7.47
CA ARG A 133 9.01 15.70 -6.42
C ARG A 133 8.24 15.09 -5.28
N LEU A 134 7.02 14.62 -5.55
CA LEU A 134 6.10 14.10 -4.55
C LEU A 134 5.38 12.83 -5.02
N ALA A 135 5.43 11.76 -4.23
CA ALA A 135 4.51 10.63 -4.34
C ALA A 135 3.36 10.79 -3.33
N VAL A 136 2.12 10.68 -3.78
CA VAL A 136 0.91 10.74 -2.95
C VAL A 136 0.26 9.36 -2.96
N LEU A 137 0.07 8.78 -1.78
CA LEU A 137 -0.26 7.37 -1.62
C LEU A 137 -1.55 7.18 -0.83
N ALA A 138 -2.36 6.21 -1.24
CA ALA A 138 -3.44 5.65 -0.44
C ALA A 138 -3.49 4.12 -0.67
N PRO A 139 -2.72 3.34 0.09
CA PRO A 139 -2.63 1.90 -0.11
C PRO A 139 -3.90 1.15 0.29
N HIS A 140 -4.80 1.78 1.02
CA HIS A 140 -5.99 1.17 1.59
C HIS A 140 -7.28 1.92 1.22
N GLY A 141 -7.36 2.41 -0.01
CA GLY A 141 -8.54 3.15 -0.52
C GLY A 141 -9.78 2.29 -0.68
N GLY A 142 -10.82 2.91 -1.27
CA GLY A 142 -12.13 2.28 -1.44
C GLY A 142 -12.87 2.14 -0.11
N ALA A 143 -13.23 0.92 0.25
CA ALA A 143 -13.91 0.59 1.50
C ALA A 143 -12.97 0.00 2.58
N ILE A 144 -11.68 -0.12 2.32
CA ILE A 144 -10.68 -0.64 3.29
C ILE A 144 -10.51 0.38 4.42
N GLU A 145 -10.03 1.58 4.09
CA GLU A 145 -9.93 2.75 4.97
C GLU A 145 -10.60 3.92 4.27
N ALA A 146 -11.93 3.92 4.29
CA ALA A 146 -12.77 4.79 3.48
C ALA A 146 -12.31 6.26 3.43
N ARG A 147 -12.32 6.86 2.22
CA ARG A 147 -11.95 8.24 1.92
C ARG A 147 -10.46 8.54 1.79
N THR A 148 -9.54 7.64 2.16
CA THR A 148 -8.10 7.88 2.04
C THR A 148 -7.67 8.06 0.58
N ASP A 149 -8.25 7.28 -0.34
CA ASP A 149 -8.05 7.41 -1.79
C ASP A 149 -8.53 8.77 -2.32
N ARG A 150 -9.67 9.27 -1.85
CA ARG A 150 -10.21 10.58 -2.25
C ARG A 150 -9.32 11.74 -1.81
N GLN A 151 -8.75 11.63 -0.60
CA GLN A 151 -7.77 12.61 -0.13
C GLN A 151 -6.52 12.63 -0.99
N ALA A 152 -5.98 11.46 -1.31
CA ALA A 152 -4.80 11.35 -2.18
C ALA A 152 -5.07 11.88 -3.59
N GLU A 153 -6.20 11.53 -4.20
CA GLU A 153 -6.66 12.05 -5.50
C GLU A 153 -6.74 13.59 -5.47
N GLN A 154 -7.42 14.15 -4.47
CA GLN A 154 -7.57 15.60 -4.34
C GLN A 154 -6.23 16.34 -4.20
N VAL A 155 -5.26 15.77 -3.45
CA VAL A 155 -3.91 16.36 -3.35
C VAL A 155 -3.24 16.44 -4.73
N VAL A 156 -3.34 15.37 -5.53
CA VAL A 156 -2.73 15.35 -6.88
C VAL A 156 -3.47 16.29 -7.82
N ASP A 157 -4.78 16.37 -7.76
CA ASP A 157 -5.57 17.32 -8.57
C ASP A 157 -5.17 18.78 -8.27
N LEU A 158 -4.93 19.12 -6.99
CA LEU A 158 -4.54 20.49 -6.59
C LEU A 158 -3.09 20.85 -6.93
N LEU A 159 -2.19 19.88 -6.92
CA LEU A 159 -0.77 20.11 -7.20
C LEU A 159 -0.41 19.95 -8.69
N GLY A 160 -1.24 19.19 -9.41
CA GLY A 160 -1.03 18.83 -10.82
C GLY A 160 -0.05 17.66 -11.02
N SER A 161 -0.27 16.91 -12.10
CA SER A 161 0.50 15.70 -12.45
C SER A 161 1.99 15.94 -12.73
N GLY A 162 2.39 17.16 -13.13
CA GLY A 162 3.80 17.53 -13.28
C GLY A 162 4.55 17.78 -11.96
N ASN A 163 3.86 17.76 -10.83
CA ASN A 163 4.42 18.01 -9.50
C ASN A 163 4.21 16.84 -8.52
N SER A 164 3.22 16.01 -8.79
CA SER A 164 2.81 14.92 -7.90
C SER A 164 2.36 13.70 -8.68
N THR A 165 2.69 12.54 -8.16
CA THR A 165 2.29 11.22 -8.67
C THR A 165 1.35 10.58 -7.67
N LEU A 166 0.22 10.04 -8.14
CA LEU A 166 -0.74 9.29 -7.33
C LEU A 166 -0.50 7.79 -7.48
N TRP A 167 -0.39 7.07 -6.37
CA TRP A 167 -0.56 5.64 -6.35
C TRP A 167 -1.57 5.22 -5.29
N THR A 168 -2.57 4.43 -5.68
CA THR A 168 -3.57 3.91 -4.76
C THR A 168 -3.86 2.45 -4.99
N CYS A 169 -4.17 1.72 -3.92
CA CYS A 169 -4.96 0.51 -3.98
C CYS A 169 -6.34 0.79 -3.41
N LYS A 170 -7.37 0.21 -4.02
CA LYS A 170 -8.75 0.36 -3.59
C LYS A 170 -9.42 -1.02 -3.53
N GLY A 171 -10.11 -1.29 -2.44
CA GLY A 171 -10.79 -2.58 -2.26
C GLY A 171 -12.21 -2.41 -1.75
N TRP A 172 -13.08 -3.31 -2.20
CA TRP A 172 -14.49 -3.37 -1.79
C TRP A 172 -14.87 -4.80 -1.44
N ARG A 173 -15.95 -4.96 -0.71
CA ARG A 173 -16.60 -6.24 -0.43
C ARG A 173 -18.09 -6.01 -0.25
N PRO A 174 -18.96 -6.84 -0.86
CA PRO A 174 -20.42 -6.73 -0.71
C PRO A 174 -20.88 -6.91 0.74
N ASP A 175 -20.14 -7.73 1.52
CA ASP A 175 -20.40 -8.00 2.93
C ASP A 175 -19.87 -6.90 3.88
N GLY A 176 -19.36 -5.79 3.34
CA GLY A 176 -18.81 -4.68 4.12
C GLY A 176 -17.43 -4.96 4.77
N ASN A 177 -16.81 -6.10 4.51
CA ASN A 177 -15.59 -6.55 5.19
C ASN A 177 -14.31 -6.36 4.35
N ALA A 178 -14.23 -5.22 3.63
CA ALA A 178 -13.10 -4.92 2.74
C ALA A 178 -11.75 -4.88 3.47
N TYR A 179 -11.71 -4.37 4.71
CA TYR A 179 -10.50 -4.35 5.53
C TYR A 179 -9.97 -5.78 5.75
N SER A 180 -10.81 -6.69 6.19
CA SER A 180 -10.43 -8.09 6.40
C SER A 180 -9.96 -8.79 5.12
N ALA A 181 -10.52 -8.44 3.96
CA ALA A 181 -10.14 -9.07 2.71
C ALA A 181 -8.85 -8.47 2.13
N TRP A 182 -8.72 -7.15 2.09
CA TRP A 182 -7.77 -6.48 1.22
C TRP A 182 -6.66 -5.69 1.92
N HIS A 183 -6.74 -5.49 3.24
CA HIS A 183 -5.70 -4.77 3.97
C HIS A 183 -4.41 -5.59 4.04
N ILE A 184 -3.29 -4.94 3.70
CA ILE A 184 -1.91 -5.41 3.88
C ILE A 184 -1.11 -4.27 4.48
N SER A 185 -0.39 -4.52 5.55
CA SER A 185 0.47 -3.51 6.18
C SER A 185 1.38 -2.81 5.17
N SER A 186 1.51 -1.49 5.26
CA SER A 186 2.35 -0.69 4.34
C SER A 186 3.82 -1.12 4.32
N GLY A 187 4.32 -1.75 5.40
CA GLY A 187 5.66 -2.32 5.44
C GLY A 187 5.81 -3.63 4.66
N ASP A 188 4.70 -4.27 4.32
CA ASP A 188 4.68 -5.57 3.64
C ASP A 188 4.33 -5.49 2.14
N LEU A 189 3.77 -4.36 1.66
CA LEU A 189 3.40 -4.21 0.25
C LEU A 189 4.61 -4.47 -0.67
N SER A 190 4.50 -5.45 -1.55
CA SER A 190 5.61 -5.89 -2.41
C SER A 190 5.45 -5.37 -3.84
N VAL A 191 6.50 -4.80 -4.40
CA VAL A 191 6.55 -4.42 -5.82
C VAL A 191 6.35 -5.60 -6.78
N HIS A 192 6.50 -6.83 -6.29
CA HIS A 192 6.27 -8.03 -7.10
C HIS A 192 4.79 -8.39 -7.22
N SER A 193 3.94 -7.84 -6.33
CA SER A 193 2.49 -8.09 -6.32
C SER A 193 1.70 -6.94 -6.95
N PHE A 194 2.30 -5.76 -7.05
CA PHE A 194 1.68 -4.53 -7.51
C PHE A 194 2.46 -3.97 -8.71
N PRO A 195 2.02 -4.24 -9.97
CA PRO A 195 2.74 -3.86 -11.18
C PRO A 195 2.98 -2.35 -11.31
N LEU A 196 1.96 -1.53 -10.94
CA LEU A 196 2.08 -0.07 -11.02
C LEU A 196 2.99 0.47 -9.90
N LEU A 197 2.97 -0.13 -8.71
CA LEU A 197 3.93 0.19 -7.65
C LEU A 197 5.37 -0.15 -8.08
N ARG A 198 5.56 -1.22 -8.84
CA ARG A 198 6.90 -1.59 -9.35
C ARG A 198 7.47 -0.50 -10.24
N SER A 199 6.68 0.04 -11.17
CA SER A 199 7.12 1.13 -12.05
C SER A 199 7.45 2.39 -11.24
N LEU A 200 6.66 2.68 -10.21
CA LEU A 200 6.88 3.83 -9.33
C LEU A 200 8.15 3.66 -8.48
N ALA A 201 8.37 2.49 -7.91
CA ALA A 201 9.51 2.20 -7.03
C ALA A 201 10.88 2.23 -7.72
N ALA A 202 10.91 2.15 -9.05
CA ALA A 202 12.14 2.30 -9.84
C ALA A 202 12.68 3.75 -9.84
N ARG A 203 11.89 4.71 -9.35
CA ARG A 203 12.19 6.15 -9.40
C ARG A 203 11.94 6.77 -8.01
N PRO A 204 12.95 6.83 -7.12
CA PRO A 204 12.76 7.41 -5.78
C PRO A 204 12.38 8.90 -5.86
N PHE A 205 11.43 9.28 -4.99
CA PHE A 205 10.93 10.64 -4.88
C PHE A 205 11.68 11.44 -3.80
N ARG A 206 11.68 12.77 -3.92
CA ARG A 206 12.17 13.62 -2.83
C ARG A 206 11.27 13.53 -1.61
N TRP A 207 9.96 13.55 -1.82
CA TRP A 207 8.94 13.50 -0.77
C TRP A 207 7.88 12.44 -1.08
N ALA A 208 7.28 11.92 -0.04
CA ALA A 208 6.07 11.10 -0.17
C ALA A 208 5.10 11.42 0.97
N VAL A 209 3.80 11.34 0.70
CA VAL A 209 2.75 11.40 1.70
C VAL A 209 1.78 10.25 1.51
N SER A 210 1.38 9.61 2.62
CA SER A 210 0.45 8.48 2.61
C SER A 210 -0.74 8.76 3.54
N PHE A 211 -1.95 8.58 3.02
CA PHE A 211 -3.19 8.70 3.77
C PHE A 211 -3.67 7.35 4.23
N HIS A 212 -3.92 7.24 5.54
CA HIS A 212 -4.38 6.04 6.23
C HIS A 212 -5.55 6.32 7.15
N GLY A 213 -6.21 5.24 7.55
CA GLY A 213 -7.23 5.25 8.58
C GLY A 213 -6.94 4.21 9.64
N TYR A 214 -7.16 4.55 10.89
CA TYR A 214 -6.99 3.64 12.01
C TYR A 214 -8.14 3.74 13.02
N SER A 215 -8.14 2.85 14.00
CA SER A 215 -9.21 2.71 15.02
C SER A 215 -9.06 3.67 16.21
N GLY A 216 -8.13 4.65 16.14
CA GLY A 216 -7.96 5.65 17.20
C GLY A 216 -8.96 6.79 17.12
N THR A 217 -8.77 7.82 17.97
CA THR A 217 -9.68 8.98 18.12
C THR A 217 -9.09 10.29 17.62
N GLU A 218 -7.84 10.29 17.17
CA GLU A 218 -7.08 11.47 16.78
C GLU A 218 -6.50 11.33 15.36
N VAL A 219 -5.70 12.30 14.95
CA VAL A 219 -4.87 12.22 13.75
C VAL A 219 -3.39 12.16 14.15
N LEU A 220 -2.67 11.17 13.63
CA LEU A 220 -1.23 10.99 13.84
C LEU A 220 -0.47 11.32 12.56
N VAL A 221 0.58 12.14 12.69
CA VAL A 221 1.49 12.46 11.59
C VAL A 221 2.83 11.82 11.88
N GLY A 222 3.19 10.79 11.12
CA GLY A 222 4.39 10.01 11.30
C GLY A 222 5.29 9.99 10.06
N GLY A 223 6.12 8.94 9.94
CA GLY A 223 7.08 8.79 8.85
C GLY A 223 8.49 9.24 9.20
N LEU A 224 9.40 9.17 8.22
CA LEU A 224 10.81 9.53 8.37
C LEU A 224 11.18 10.87 7.75
N ALA A 225 10.23 11.63 7.20
CA ALA A 225 10.47 12.99 6.74
C ALA A 225 11.05 13.88 7.86
N PRO A 226 11.77 14.96 7.54
CA PRO A 226 12.28 15.90 8.52
C PRO A 226 11.20 16.38 9.49
N ASP A 227 11.57 16.60 10.75
CA ASP A 227 10.65 17.04 11.82
C ASP A 227 9.87 18.30 11.44
N ARG A 228 10.52 19.22 10.71
CA ARG A 228 9.87 20.42 10.20
C ARG A 228 8.69 20.08 9.28
N LEU A 229 8.90 19.19 8.28
CA LEU A 229 7.81 18.83 7.35
C LEU A 229 6.66 18.14 8.10
N ARG A 230 6.97 17.18 9.00
CA ARG A 230 5.95 16.51 9.82
C ARG A 230 5.19 17.51 10.70
N SER A 231 5.88 18.48 11.27
CA SER A 231 5.27 19.54 12.07
C SER A 231 4.43 20.49 11.23
N ASP A 232 4.87 20.86 10.03
CA ASP A 232 4.11 21.71 9.10
C ASP A 232 2.79 21.02 8.72
N VAL A 233 2.85 19.71 8.36
CA VAL A 233 1.65 18.90 8.05
C VAL A 233 0.74 18.80 9.27
N ARG A 234 1.28 18.47 10.46
CA ARG A 234 0.51 18.41 11.70
C ARG A 234 -0.19 19.73 11.99
N ASN A 235 0.50 20.86 11.89
CA ASN A 235 -0.05 22.19 12.15
C ASN A 235 -1.13 22.57 11.16
N ALA A 236 -0.97 22.21 9.88
CA ALA A 236 -1.96 22.46 8.84
C ALA A 236 -3.25 21.68 9.13
N ILE A 237 -3.15 20.39 9.47
CA ILE A 237 -4.31 19.56 9.83
C ILE A 237 -4.94 20.03 11.14
N ALA A 238 -4.15 20.44 12.14
CA ALA A 238 -4.68 20.93 13.42
C ALA A 238 -5.56 22.19 13.23
N ARG A 239 -5.19 23.09 12.33
CA ARG A 239 -6.05 24.26 11.99
C ARG A 239 -7.39 23.86 11.37
N VAL A 240 -7.39 22.80 10.52
CA VAL A 240 -8.65 22.28 9.94
C VAL A 240 -9.56 21.67 11.00
N LEU A 241 -8.97 21.03 12.00
CA LEU A 241 -9.69 20.29 13.04
C LEU A 241 -9.94 21.13 14.31
N ASP A 242 -9.59 22.43 14.28
CA ASP A 242 -9.87 23.32 15.42
C ASP A 242 -11.36 23.34 15.76
N GLY A 243 -11.68 23.24 17.04
CA GLY A 243 -13.06 23.13 17.52
C GLY A 243 -13.80 21.83 17.22
N SER A 244 -13.18 20.86 16.52
CA SER A 244 -13.82 19.57 16.15
C SER A 244 -13.84 18.54 17.27
N GLY A 245 -13.03 18.72 18.31
CA GLY A 245 -12.79 17.71 19.35
C GLY A 245 -11.81 16.59 18.94
N VAL A 246 -11.24 16.63 17.71
CA VAL A 246 -10.27 15.66 17.23
C VAL A 246 -8.85 16.21 17.43
N GLY A 247 -8.02 15.52 18.23
CA GLY A 247 -6.62 15.88 18.43
C GLY A 247 -5.75 15.58 17.21
N VAL A 248 -4.66 16.37 17.06
CA VAL A 248 -3.65 16.15 16.00
C VAL A 248 -2.27 16.25 16.61
N ARG A 249 -1.46 15.20 16.46
CA ARG A 249 -0.08 15.20 16.96
C ARG A 249 0.91 14.51 16.01
N VAL A 250 2.18 14.75 16.21
CA VAL A 250 3.23 13.92 15.62
C VAL A 250 3.30 12.62 16.41
N ALA A 251 3.39 11.49 15.71
CA ALA A 251 3.47 10.16 16.32
C ALA A 251 4.83 9.97 17.03
N ASP A 252 4.80 9.34 18.21
CA ASP A 252 6.00 9.06 18.97
C ASP A 252 6.86 7.96 18.30
N PRO A 253 8.19 8.00 18.47
CA PRO A 253 9.05 6.93 18.01
C PRO A 253 8.66 5.58 18.66
N GLY A 254 8.48 4.52 17.85
CA GLY A 254 8.11 3.19 18.34
C GLY A 254 6.61 2.98 18.59
N GLU A 255 5.81 4.03 18.51
CA GLU A 255 4.37 3.93 18.58
C GLU A 255 3.81 3.13 17.39
N ARG A 256 2.73 2.37 17.63
CA ARG A 256 1.98 1.74 16.57
C ARG A 256 1.44 2.82 15.61
N CYS A 257 1.49 2.54 14.31
CA CYS A 257 1.08 3.49 13.28
C CYS A 257 1.99 4.73 13.13
N SER A 258 3.17 4.76 13.78
CA SER A 258 4.12 5.88 13.62
C SER A 258 4.69 6.02 12.20
N GLY A 259 4.57 5.00 11.36
CA GLY A 259 5.12 5.02 9.99
C GLY A 259 6.64 5.12 9.90
N ARG A 260 7.38 4.95 11.00
CA ARG A 260 8.83 5.21 11.07
C ARG A 260 9.73 4.05 10.61
N SER A 261 9.16 2.93 10.19
CA SER A 261 9.96 1.85 9.61
C SER A 261 10.50 2.27 8.24
N PRO A 262 11.79 2.09 7.92
CA PRO A 262 12.31 2.27 6.57
C PRO A 262 11.62 1.37 5.53
N ALA A 263 11.11 0.21 5.96
CA ALA A 263 10.34 -0.70 5.12
C ALA A 263 8.92 -0.20 4.80
N ASN A 264 8.40 0.80 5.53
CA ASN A 264 7.10 1.39 5.24
C ASN A 264 7.11 2.01 3.84
N LEU A 265 6.05 1.76 3.08
CA LEU A 265 5.93 2.19 1.69
C LEU A 265 6.24 3.69 1.50
N VAL A 266 5.69 4.54 2.37
CA VAL A 266 5.87 5.99 2.28
C VAL A 266 7.33 6.42 2.41
N ASN A 267 8.14 5.69 3.18
CA ASN A 267 9.56 6.00 3.35
C ASN A 267 10.39 5.40 2.20
N ARG A 268 10.23 4.10 1.91
CA ARG A 268 11.06 3.41 0.92
C ARG A 268 10.90 3.90 -0.52
N LEU A 269 9.83 4.66 -0.84
CA LEU A 269 9.68 5.33 -2.13
C LEU A 269 10.43 6.65 -2.21
N THR A 270 11.08 7.10 -1.14
CA THR A 270 11.85 8.34 -1.11
C THR A 270 13.34 8.09 -1.08
N VAL A 271 14.11 9.10 -1.50
CA VAL A 271 15.57 9.06 -1.44
C VAL A 271 15.99 8.79 0.01
N ASP A 272 16.89 7.83 0.21
CA ASP A 272 17.41 7.39 1.51
C ASP A 272 16.34 7.02 2.55
N ALA A 273 15.12 6.73 2.10
CA ALA A 273 13.95 6.48 2.93
C ALA A 273 13.61 7.63 3.90
N ALA A 274 14.02 8.87 3.62
CA ALA A 274 14.02 10.00 4.56
C ALA A 274 12.98 11.10 4.24
N GLY A 275 12.13 10.92 3.23
CA GLY A 275 11.17 11.93 2.76
C GLY A 275 9.69 11.60 3.01
N GLY A 276 9.37 10.52 3.72
CA GLY A 276 8.01 10.03 3.88
C GLY A 276 7.24 10.65 5.05
N VAL A 277 6.00 11.06 4.80
CA VAL A 277 5.01 11.45 5.83
C VAL A 277 3.82 10.50 5.77
N GLN A 278 3.52 9.83 6.89
CA GLN A 278 2.32 9.01 7.05
C GLN A 278 1.27 9.76 7.87
N ILE A 279 0.03 9.78 7.41
CA ILE A 279 -1.09 10.43 8.10
C ILE A 279 -2.12 9.35 8.45
N GLU A 280 -2.21 9.01 9.73
CA GLU A 280 -3.21 8.09 10.28
C GLU A 280 -4.38 8.88 10.84
N GLN A 281 -5.59 8.57 10.42
CA GLN A 281 -6.75 9.37 10.72
C GLN A 281 -7.86 8.53 11.37
N CYS A 282 -8.44 9.00 12.45
CA CYS A 282 -9.67 8.43 12.96
C CYS A 282 -10.82 8.55 11.95
N LEU A 283 -11.83 7.72 12.07
CA LEU A 283 -12.98 7.71 11.15
C LEU A 283 -13.67 9.08 11.07
N ALA A 284 -13.85 9.77 12.21
CA ALA A 284 -14.50 11.09 12.25
C ALA A 284 -13.75 12.13 11.43
N ALA A 285 -12.41 12.18 11.51
CA ALA A 285 -11.58 13.08 10.74
C ALA A 285 -11.73 12.82 9.24
N ARG A 286 -11.60 11.56 8.80
CA ARG A 286 -11.70 11.18 7.38
C ARG A 286 -13.08 11.49 6.79
N MET A 287 -14.15 11.17 7.52
CA MET A 287 -15.50 11.28 6.99
C MET A 287 -16.02 12.72 6.95
N LYS A 288 -15.67 13.55 7.95
CA LYS A 288 -16.21 14.92 8.08
C LYS A 288 -15.26 15.97 7.50
N TYR A 289 -13.96 15.77 7.62
CA TYR A 289 -12.96 16.80 7.31
C TYR A 289 -11.95 16.35 6.23
N GLY A 290 -12.15 15.17 5.63
CA GLY A 290 -11.18 14.57 4.72
C GLY A 290 -10.76 15.49 3.58
N SER A 291 -11.70 16.20 2.93
CA SER A 291 -11.39 17.14 1.85
C SER A 291 -10.57 18.33 2.37
N ALA A 292 -10.97 18.95 3.47
CA ALA A 292 -10.25 20.09 4.05
C ALA A 292 -8.83 19.69 4.54
N ILE A 293 -8.66 18.45 5.04
CA ILE A 293 -7.34 17.90 5.36
C ILE A 293 -6.49 17.75 4.09
N ALA A 294 -7.05 17.26 2.99
CA ALA A 294 -6.34 17.14 1.72
C ALA A 294 -5.90 18.52 1.19
N ASP A 295 -6.76 19.54 1.28
CA ASP A 295 -6.44 20.92 0.92
C ASP A 295 -5.27 21.46 1.76
N ALA A 296 -5.32 21.26 3.07
CA ALA A 296 -4.29 21.72 3.99
C ALA A 296 -2.93 21.04 3.72
N VAL A 297 -2.94 19.73 3.46
CA VAL A 297 -1.74 18.96 3.09
C VAL A 297 -1.17 19.43 1.76
N SER A 298 -2.03 19.67 0.75
CA SER A 298 -1.62 20.23 -0.55
C SER A 298 -0.94 21.58 -0.39
N GLY A 299 -1.48 22.45 0.47
CA GLY A 299 -0.89 23.75 0.76
C GLY A 299 0.51 23.65 1.35
N VAL A 300 0.76 22.71 2.25
CA VAL A 300 2.10 22.43 2.78
C VAL A 300 3.03 21.97 1.66
N TYR A 301 2.64 20.93 0.91
CA TYR A 301 3.51 20.39 -0.13
C TYR A 301 3.77 21.34 -1.27
N LYS A 302 2.84 22.25 -1.59
CA LYS A 302 3.07 23.31 -2.59
C LYS A 302 4.31 24.13 -2.27
N SER A 303 4.59 24.42 -1.00
CA SER A 303 5.80 25.14 -0.58
C SER A 303 7.05 24.27 -0.57
N TRP A 304 6.94 22.98 -0.29
CA TRP A 304 8.06 22.05 -0.18
C TRP A 304 8.54 21.48 -1.52
N ILE A 305 7.67 21.42 -2.55
CA ILE A 305 8.00 20.94 -3.89
C ILE A 305 8.36 22.07 -4.86
N SER A 306 8.13 23.33 -4.50
CA SER A 306 8.57 24.48 -5.31
C SER A 306 10.08 24.41 -5.51
N PRO A 307 10.61 24.73 -6.69
CA PRO A 307 12.05 24.74 -6.93
C PRO A 307 12.70 25.69 -5.93
N ASP A 308 13.57 25.17 -5.08
CA ASP A 308 14.55 26.00 -4.38
C ASP A 308 15.51 26.49 -5.46
N PRO A 309 15.63 27.81 -5.73
CA PRO A 309 16.44 28.32 -6.83
C PRO A 309 17.92 27.93 -6.75
N GLY A 310 18.36 27.31 -5.61
CA GLY A 310 19.73 26.87 -5.40
C GLY A 310 20.00 25.37 -5.50
N VAL A 311 18.99 24.50 -5.49
CA VAL A 311 19.17 23.04 -5.32
C VAL A 311 18.91 22.21 -6.60
N ASP A 312 18.21 22.76 -7.57
CA ASP A 312 17.85 22.04 -8.83
C ASP A 312 19.06 21.75 -9.73
N THR A 313 20.20 22.37 -9.45
CA THR A 313 21.45 22.15 -10.20
C THR A 313 22.17 20.85 -9.78
N ALA A 314 22.02 20.41 -8.53
CA ALA A 314 22.72 19.22 -8.03
C ALA A 314 22.07 17.89 -8.43
N LEU A 315 20.73 17.87 -8.64
CA LEU A 315 20.01 16.66 -9.04
C LEU A 315 20.06 16.37 -10.54
N ARG A 316 20.52 17.31 -11.36
CA ARG A 316 20.70 17.12 -12.81
C ARG A 316 21.94 16.31 -13.20
N PHE A 317 22.84 16.03 -12.25
CA PHE A 317 24.14 15.42 -12.50
C PHE A 317 24.35 14.06 -11.79
N LEU A 318 23.30 13.40 -11.30
CA LEU A 318 23.41 12.02 -10.86
C LEU A 318 23.12 11.10 -12.06
N PRO A 319 24.08 10.23 -12.43
CA PRO A 319 23.99 9.33 -13.58
C PRO A 319 22.85 8.31 -13.45
#